data_845a233c1f6e0e5101ff490b9d825121
#
_entry.id   845a233c1f6e0e5101ff490b9d825121
#
_cell.length_a   1.000
_cell.length_b   1.000
_cell.length_c   1.000
_cell.angle_alpha   90.00
_cell.angle_beta   90.00
_cell.angle_gamma   90.00
#
_symmetry.space_group_name_H-M   'P 1'
#
loop_
_entity.id
_entity.type
_entity.pdbx_description
1 polymer ?
#
loop_
_entity_poly.entity_id
_entity_poly.type
_entity_poly.pdbx_seq_one_letter_code
_entity_poly.pdbx_strand_id
1 'polypeptide(L)'
;MGVRKHNSATARKEELAQIAFAKLTNVPTSPRKMRQVADMIRGKEVNRALGILKFSNKEAAARVEKLLRSAIANWEAKNERKAEDGELYISTIFVNCAPMLKRLRTAPQGRGYRIRKRANHVTLIVDTIANKTKESK
;
A
#
# COMPACT_ATOMS: atom_id res chain seq x y z
N MET A 1 -19.34 19.04 -21.59
CA MET A 1 -19.51 18.06 -20.49
C MET A 1 -20.62 18.51 -19.57
N GLY A 2 -21.53 17.61 -19.15
CA GLY A 2 -22.64 18.01 -18.26
C GLY A 2 -22.16 18.41 -16.86
N VAL A 3 -22.74 19.43 -16.28
CA VAL A 3 -22.43 20.00 -14.94
C VAL A 3 -22.36 18.92 -13.85
N ARG A 4 -23.25 17.92 -13.89
CA ARG A 4 -23.27 16.78 -12.95
C ARG A 4 -21.97 15.98 -12.95
N LYS A 5 -21.38 15.70 -14.13
CA LYS A 5 -20.09 14.97 -14.23
C LYS A 5 -18.93 15.83 -13.69
N HIS A 6 -18.94 17.11 -13.94
CA HIS A 6 -17.94 18.04 -13.42
C HIS A 6 -18.00 18.11 -11.90
N ASN A 7 -19.18 18.30 -11.31
CA ASN A 7 -19.35 18.37 -9.85
C ASN A 7 -18.94 17.07 -9.16
N SER A 8 -19.30 15.91 -9.73
CA SER A 8 -18.86 14.60 -9.20
C SER A 8 -17.35 14.39 -9.30
N ALA A 9 -16.69 14.92 -10.35
CA ALA A 9 -15.25 14.83 -10.50
C ALA A 9 -14.50 15.77 -9.53
N THR A 10 -15.01 16.98 -9.27
CA THR A 10 -14.44 17.91 -8.29
C THR A 10 -14.58 17.38 -6.87
N ALA A 11 -15.76 16.93 -6.47
CA ALA A 11 -15.99 16.32 -5.16
C ALA A 11 -15.02 15.13 -4.88
N ARG A 12 -14.85 14.24 -5.89
CA ARG A 12 -13.89 13.12 -5.75
C ARG A 12 -12.44 13.60 -5.62
N LYS A 13 -12.06 14.67 -6.31
CA LYS A 13 -10.70 15.23 -6.17
C LYS A 13 -10.48 15.82 -4.79
N GLU A 14 -11.46 16.52 -4.25
CA GLU A 14 -11.43 17.09 -2.89
C GLU A 14 -11.33 16.00 -1.82
N GLU A 15 -12.13 14.93 -1.93
CA GLU A 15 -12.04 13.76 -1.04
C GLU A 15 -10.63 13.13 -1.09
N LEU A 16 -10.09 12.88 -2.29
CA LEU A 16 -8.75 12.33 -2.45
C LEU A 16 -7.64 13.25 -1.94
N ALA A 17 -7.85 14.57 -2.01
CA ALA A 17 -6.91 15.53 -1.49
C ALA A 17 -6.79 15.47 0.04
N GLN A 18 -7.84 15.04 0.75
CA GLN A 18 -7.84 14.88 2.20
C GLN A 18 -7.17 13.59 2.69
N ILE A 19 -7.20 12.53 1.86
CA ILE A 19 -6.67 11.23 2.22
C ILE A 19 -5.14 11.19 2.11
N ALA A 20 -4.45 10.82 3.19
CA ALA A 20 -3.01 10.58 3.17
C ALA A 20 -2.72 9.16 2.69
N PHE A 21 -2.20 9.03 1.49
CA PHE A 21 -1.85 7.73 0.90
C PHE A 21 -0.43 7.72 0.35
N ALA A 22 0.14 6.51 0.28
CA ALA A 22 1.37 6.25 -0.46
C ALA A 22 1.17 5.06 -1.40
N LYS A 23 1.83 5.09 -2.55
CA LYS A 23 1.71 4.08 -3.59
C LYS A 23 3.08 3.62 -4.05
N LEU A 24 3.30 2.32 -4.04
CA LEU A 24 4.49 1.67 -4.54
C LEU A 24 4.12 0.88 -5.80
N THR A 25 4.72 1.20 -6.94
CA THR A 25 4.37 0.62 -8.23
C THR A 25 5.46 -0.29 -8.76
N ASN A 26 5.07 -1.29 -9.57
CA ASN A 26 5.96 -2.20 -10.30
C ASN A 26 7.02 -2.92 -9.43
N VAL A 27 6.62 -3.34 -8.24
CA VAL A 27 7.51 -4.07 -7.32
C VAL A 27 7.76 -5.48 -7.86
N PRO A 28 9.02 -5.88 -8.11
CA PRO A 28 9.35 -7.18 -8.70
C PRO A 28 9.27 -8.32 -7.69
N THR A 29 8.16 -8.45 -6.98
CA THR A 29 7.86 -9.54 -6.05
C THR A 29 6.48 -10.11 -6.32
N SER A 30 6.25 -11.36 -5.91
CA SER A 30 4.95 -12.00 -6.09
C SER A 30 3.87 -11.32 -5.23
N PRO A 31 2.67 -10.99 -5.79
CA PRO A 31 1.57 -10.41 -5.03
C PRO A 31 1.16 -11.25 -3.82
N ARG A 32 1.22 -12.60 -3.91
CA ARG A 32 0.92 -13.49 -2.78
C ARG A 32 1.84 -13.25 -1.59
N LYS A 33 3.15 -13.13 -1.83
CA LYS A 33 4.13 -12.87 -0.76
C LYS A 33 3.96 -11.47 -0.17
N MET A 34 3.64 -10.48 -1.01
CA MET A 34 3.39 -9.11 -0.56
C MET A 34 2.11 -9.02 0.30
N ARG A 35 1.03 -9.73 -0.08
CA ARG A 35 -0.23 -9.75 0.70
C ARG A 35 -0.04 -10.30 2.10
N GLN A 36 0.80 -11.33 2.29
CA GLN A 36 1.09 -11.85 3.63
C GLN A 36 1.66 -10.78 4.56
N VAL A 37 2.51 -9.88 4.05
CA VAL A 37 3.06 -8.77 4.84
C VAL A 37 2.00 -7.69 5.05
N ALA A 38 1.21 -7.37 4.02
CA ALA A 38 0.12 -6.41 4.14
C ALA A 38 -0.91 -6.83 5.20
N ASP A 39 -1.26 -8.12 5.25
CA ASP A 39 -2.22 -8.66 6.22
C ASP A 39 -1.69 -8.60 7.67
N MET A 40 -0.38 -8.69 7.87
CA MET A 40 0.25 -8.58 9.21
C MET A 40 0.08 -7.19 9.83
N ILE A 41 -0.03 -6.15 9.01
CA ILE A 41 -0.05 -4.74 9.47
C ILE A 41 -1.39 -4.04 9.28
N ARG A 42 -2.34 -4.66 8.57
CA ARG A 42 -3.66 -4.05 8.32
C ARG A 42 -4.38 -3.72 9.62
N GLY A 43 -4.92 -2.51 9.72
CA GLY A 43 -5.69 -2.03 10.87
C GLY A 43 -4.88 -1.79 12.14
N LYS A 44 -3.55 -1.91 12.08
CA LYS A 44 -2.66 -1.69 13.23
C LYS A 44 -2.22 -0.23 13.30
N GLU A 45 -1.87 0.18 14.51
CA GLU A 45 -1.18 1.43 14.78
C GLU A 45 0.15 1.50 14.04
N VAL A 46 0.52 2.67 13.57
CA VAL A 46 1.70 2.89 12.72
C VAL A 46 3.00 2.48 13.43
N ASN A 47 3.21 2.86 14.69
CA ASN A 47 4.42 2.52 15.45
C ASN A 47 4.56 1.01 15.63
N ARG A 48 3.46 0.33 15.97
CA ARG A 48 3.41 -1.13 16.08
C ARG A 48 3.67 -1.81 14.74
N ALA A 49 3.12 -1.27 13.64
CA ALA A 49 3.33 -1.78 12.29
C ALA A 49 4.80 -1.66 11.86
N LEU A 50 5.46 -0.53 12.14
CA LEU A 50 6.89 -0.34 11.89
C LEU A 50 7.75 -1.35 12.65
N GLY A 51 7.44 -1.61 13.92
CA GLY A 51 8.11 -2.64 14.71
C GLY A 51 7.97 -4.04 14.07
N ILE A 52 6.75 -4.44 13.68
CA ILE A 52 6.49 -5.73 13.02
C ILE A 52 7.28 -5.85 11.71
N LEU A 53 7.31 -4.79 10.89
CA LEU A 53 8.00 -4.80 9.60
C LEU A 53 9.51 -4.88 9.78
N LYS A 54 10.09 -4.15 10.74
CA LYS A 54 11.53 -4.13 11.02
C LYS A 54 12.06 -5.50 11.45
N PHE A 55 11.30 -6.25 12.25
CA PHE A 55 11.71 -7.58 12.75
C PHE A 55 11.26 -8.72 11.84
N SER A 56 10.60 -8.45 10.74
CA SER A 56 10.15 -9.47 9.79
C SER A 56 11.26 -9.89 8.83
N ASN A 57 11.54 -11.20 8.74
CA ASN A 57 12.54 -11.77 7.82
C ASN A 57 12.09 -11.78 6.33
N LYS A 58 10.90 -11.26 6.01
CA LYS A 58 10.37 -11.26 4.64
C LYS A 58 10.93 -10.08 3.85
N GLU A 59 11.51 -10.32 2.67
CA GLU A 59 12.00 -9.27 1.76
C GLU A 59 10.94 -8.17 1.49
N ALA A 60 9.68 -8.56 1.37
CA ALA A 60 8.58 -7.65 1.17
C ALA A 60 8.41 -6.63 2.31
N ALA A 61 8.80 -6.98 3.55
CA ALA A 61 8.65 -6.12 4.72
C ALA A 61 9.47 -4.83 4.61
N ALA A 62 10.72 -4.90 4.16
CA ALA A 62 11.56 -3.72 3.98
C ALA A 62 10.99 -2.73 2.95
N ARG A 63 10.33 -3.24 1.90
CA ARG A 63 9.67 -2.40 0.90
C ARG A 63 8.42 -1.72 1.44
N VAL A 64 7.61 -2.46 2.21
CA VAL A 64 6.39 -1.93 2.84
C VAL A 64 6.74 -0.95 3.96
N GLU A 65 7.84 -1.17 4.70
CA GLU A 65 8.33 -0.22 5.71
C GLU A 65 8.63 1.15 5.09
N LYS A 66 9.37 1.19 3.97
CA LYS A 66 9.64 2.44 3.24
C LYS A 66 8.36 3.11 2.75
N LEU A 67 7.40 2.32 2.26
CA LEU A 67 6.11 2.83 1.83
C LEU A 67 5.32 3.43 3.00
N LEU A 68 5.32 2.78 4.16
CA LEU A 68 4.65 3.28 5.37
C LEU A 68 5.27 4.59 5.85
N ARG A 69 6.60 4.70 5.87
CA ARG A 69 7.29 5.97 6.19
C ARG A 69 6.92 7.09 5.23
N SER A 70 6.80 6.79 3.93
CA SER A 70 6.34 7.75 2.94
C SER A 70 4.89 8.19 3.18
N ALA A 71 4.01 7.27 3.60
CA ALA A 71 2.62 7.60 3.92
C ALA A 71 2.51 8.53 5.15
N ILE A 72 3.35 8.29 6.17
CA ILE A 72 3.44 9.16 7.35
C ILE A 72 3.89 10.57 6.94
N ALA A 73 4.97 10.68 6.17
CA ALA A 73 5.47 11.97 5.69
C ALA A 73 4.42 12.73 4.84
N ASN A 74 3.65 12.01 4.01
CA ASN A 74 2.56 12.60 3.24
C ASN A 74 1.43 13.11 4.14
N TRP A 75 1.14 12.41 5.24
CA TRP A 75 0.16 12.84 6.22
C TRP A 75 0.63 14.10 6.96
N GLU A 76 1.88 14.11 7.40
CA GLU A 76 2.50 15.27 8.08
C GLU A 76 2.52 16.50 7.18
N ALA A 77 2.88 16.34 5.90
CA ALA A 77 2.88 17.43 4.93
C ALA A 77 1.47 18.01 4.69
N LYS A 78 0.42 17.17 4.73
CA LYS A 78 -0.96 17.63 4.55
C LYS A 78 -1.54 18.34 5.76
N ASN A 79 -1.14 17.92 6.96
CA ASN A 79 -1.66 18.47 8.21
C ASN A 79 -0.76 19.55 8.80
N GLU A 80 0.38 19.87 8.15
CA GLU A 80 1.38 20.87 8.56
C GLU A 80 1.88 20.66 10.00
N ARG A 81 1.80 19.41 10.50
CA ARG A 81 2.27 19.02 11.84
C ARG A 81 2.82 17.61 11.86
N LYS A 82 3.70 17.32 12.79
CA LYS A 82 4.19 15.97 13.03
C LYS A 82 3.09 15.10 13.66
N ALA A 83 3.11 13.82 13.31
CA ALA A 83 2.24 12.83 13.91
C ALA A 83 2.69 12.55 15.36
N GLU A 84 1.76 12.54 16.30
CA GLU A 84 2.00 12.11 17.68
C GLU A 84 2.07 10.59 17.76
N ASP A 85 2.77 10.08 18.78
CA ASP A 85 2.87 8.65 19.03
C ASP A 85 1.48 8.07 19.34
N GLY A 86 1.10 7.02 18.58
CA GLY A 86 -0.20 6.38 18.76
C GLY A 86 -1.37 7.07 18.05
N GLU A 87 -1.18 8.19 17.36
CA GLU A 87 -2.26 8.91 16.68
C GLU A 87 -2.72 8.24 15.39
N LEU A 88 -1.75 7.67 14.63
CA LEU A 88 -2.00 7.15 13.30
C LEU A 88 -2.19 5.63 13.27
N TYR A 89 -3.08 5.17 12.41
CA TYR A 89 -3.25 3.75 12.09
C TYR A 89 -3.32 3.52 10.58
N ILE A 90 -3.09 2.28 10.18
CA ILE A 90 -3.23 1.84 8.79
C ILE A 90 -4.70 1.52 8.54
N SER A 91 -5.41 2.45 7.91
CA SER A 91 -6.83 2.29 7.61
C SER A 91 -7.01 1.26 6.50
N THR A 92 -6.30 1.42 5.41
CA THR A 92 -6.42 0.53 4.26
C THR A 92 -5.06 0.19 3.67
N ILE A 93 -4.83 -1.09 3.38
CA ILE A 93 -3.70 -1.56 2.59
C ILE A 93 -4.16 -2.66 1.63
N PHE A 94 -3.83 -2.51 0.36
CA PHE A 94 -4.14 -3.52 -0.64
C PHE A 94 -3.02 -3.69 -1.66
N VAL A 95 -2.95 -4.88 -2.23
CA VAL A 95 -1.92 -5.31 -3.17
C VAL A 95 -2.56 -5.79 -4.46
N ASN A 96 -2.33 -5.05 -5.52
CA ASN A 96 -2.79 -5.34 -6.87
C ASN A 96 -1.71 -6.04 -7.69
N CYS A 97 -2.12 -6.82 -8.69
CA CYS A 97 -1.20 -7.41 -9.66
C CYS A 97 -0.71 -6.33 -10.63
N ALA A 98 0.58 -6.36 -10.94
CA ALA A 98 1.22 -5.56 -11.98
C ALA A 98 1.56 -6.43 -13.19
N PRO A 99 1.93 -5.84 -14.34
CA PRO A 99 2.43 -6.57 -15.49
C PRO A 99 3.58 -7.49 -15.12
N MET A 100 3.55 -8.72 -15.67
CA MET A 100 4.56 -9.74 -15.41
C MET A 100 5.55 -9.87 -16.55
N LEU A 101 6.79 -10.16 -16.22
CA LEU A 101 7.80 -10.54 -17.21
C LEU A 101 7.68 -12.04 -17.52
N LYS A 102 7.51 -12.38 -18.80
CA LYS A 102 7.47 -13.75 -19.27
C LYS A 102 8.89 -14.17 -19.68
N ARG A 103 9.33 -15.35 -19.22
CA ARG A 103 10.63 -15.94 -19.55
C ARG A 103 10.42 -17.41 -19.89
N LEU A 104 11.38 -18.00 -20.58
CA LEU A 104 11.42 -19.42 -20.88
C LEU A 104 12.56 -20.06 -20.10
N ARG A 105 12.34 -21.28 -19.64
CA ARG A 105 13.35 -22.17 -19.10
C ARG A 105 13.40 -23.41 -19.98
N THR A 106 14.59 -23.85 -20.34
CA THR A 106 14.78 -25.08 -21.12
C THR A 106 14.27 -26.30 -20.37
N ALA A 107 13.65 -27.22 -21.10
CA ALA A 107 13.18 -28.51 -20.62
C ALA A 107 13.72 -29.62 -21.52
N PRO A 108 13.73 -30.89 -21.06
CA PRO A 108 14.11 -32.03 -21.87
C PRO A 108 13.33 -32.10 -23.18
N GLN A 109 13.90 -32.74 -24.18
CA GLN A 109 13.29 -32.99 -25.51
C GLN A 109 12.94 -31.70 -26.29
N GLY A 110 13.73 -30.62 -26.16
CA GLY A 110 13.51 -29.37 -26.90
C GLY A 110 12.27 -28.58 -26.47
N ARG A 111 11.68 -28.93 -25.34
CA ARG A 111 10.51 -28.19 -24.77
C ARG A 111 10.98 -27.01 -23.97
N GLY A 112 10.06 -26.04 -23.71
CA GLY A 112 10.31 -24.86 -22.90
C GLY A 112 9.22 -24.69 -21.82
N TYR A 113 9.62 -24.44 -20.57
CA TYR A 113 8.71 -24.07 -19.49
C TYR A 113 8.57 -22.55 -19.41
N ARG A 114 7.34 -22.10 -19.29
CA ARG A 114 7.04 -20.67 -19.11
C ARG A 114 7.28 -20.25 -17.66
N ILE A 115 8.17 -19.28 -17.45
CA ILE A 115 8.38 -18.64 -16.17
C ILE A 115 7.68 -17.27 -16.17
N ARG A 116 6.90 -17.00 -15.14
CA ARG A 116 6.22 -15.72 -14.94
C ARG A 116 6.86 -15.00 -13.74
N LYS A 117 7.70 -14.00 -14.02
CA LYS A 117 8.22 -13.10 -12.97
C LYS A 117 7.16 -12.06 -12.69
N ARG A 118 6.41 -12.26 -11.62
CA ARG A 118 5.26 -11.43 -11.25
C ARG A 118 5.73 -10.16 -10.57
N ALA A 119 5.01 -9.07 -10.82
CA ALA A 119 5.14 -7.81 -10.11
C ALA A 119 3.81 -7.41 -9.45
N ASN A 120 3.87 -6.43 -8.56
CA ASN A 120 2.70 -5.94 -7.84
C ASN A 120 2.75 -4.42 -7.65
N HIS A 121 1.59 -3.86 -7.31
CA HIS A 121 1.41 -2.50 -6.83
C HIS A 121 0.84 -2.57 -5.43
N VAL A 122 1.39 -1.77 -4.51
CA VAL A 122 0.89 -1.64 -3.14
C VAL A 122 0.37 -0.22 -2.95
N THR A 123 -0.83 -0.11 -2.42
CA THR A 123 -1.40 1.18 -1.98
C THR A 123 -1.69 1.09 -0.50
N LEU A 124 -1.26 2.10 0.25
CA LEU A 124 -1.39 2.18 1.69
C LEU A 124 -1.98 3.55 2.05
N ILE A 125 -2.98 3.54 2.91
CA ILE A 125 -3.67 4.73 3.42
C ILE A 125 -3.51 4.75 4.94
N VAL A 126 -3.10 5.89 5.46
CA VAL A 126 -3.00 6.17 6.91
C VAL A 126 -4.09 7.17 7.29
N ASP A 127 -4.66 6.96 8.47
CA ASP A 127 -5.67 7.85 9.05
C ASP A 127 -5.49 7.95 10.57
N THR A 128 -6.18 8.92 11.18
CA THR A 128 -6.15 9.12 12.62
C THR A 128 -7.08 8.15 13.34
N ILE A 129 -6.69 7.68 14.52
CA ILE A 129 -7.50 6.77 15.34
C ILE A 129 -8.85 7.41 15.74
N ALA A 130 -8.90 8.73 15.88
CA ALA A 130 -10.14 9.45 16.14
C ALA A 130 -11.20 9.22 15.03
N ASN A 131 -10.79 9.07 13.77
CA ASN A 131 -11.70 8.78 12.66
C ASN A 131 -12.17 7.33 12.68
N LYS A 132 -11.31 6.37 13.08
CA LYS A 132 -11.69 4.96 13.22
C LYS A 132 -12.89 4.76 14.15
N THR A 133 -12.95 5.51 15.25
CA THR A 133 -14.04 5.43 16.24
C THR A 133 -15.37 5.97 15.70
N LYS A 134 -15.33 6.86 14.69
CA LYS A 134 -16.53 7.40 14.03
C LYS A 134 -17.11 6.45 13.00
N GLU A 135 -16.28 5.70 12.30
CA GLU A 135 -16.74 4.71 11.28
C GLU A 135 -17.32 3.44 11.89
N SER A 136 -17.05 3.15 13.18
CA SER A 136 -17.53 1.96 13.89
C SER A 136 -18.85 2.17 14.65
N LYS A 137 -19.45 3.35 14.56
CA LYS A 137 -20.78 3.70 15.10
C LYS A 137 -21.81 3.87 14.00
#